data_2ce0622498489ad88627f9b5dab327de
#
_entry.id   2ce0622498489ad88627f9b5dab327de
#
_cell.length_a   1.000
_cell.length_b   1.000
_cell.length_c   1.000
_cell.angle_alpha   90.00
_cell.angle_beta   90.00
_cell.angle_gamma   90.00
#
_symmetry.space_group_name_H-M   'P 1'
#
loop_
_entity.id
_entity.type
_entity.pdbx_description
1 polymer ?
#
loop_
_entity_poly.entity_id
_entity_poly.type
_entity_poly.pdbx_seq_one_letter_code
_entity_poly.pdbx_strand_id
1 'polypeptide(L)'
;MKNTLILILKGFMIGIGKIIPGVSGSLLAIIFNVYEDCLERISHIFHHFKDNVFFLGKLSLGIFVAFLLGSRLLVYFLNHYYFYTMLLIIGLILGVIPGIYKQTKVKSIKDIFLFLIPIFLIFILESKESTSQFMPTNELSSFLTIVWIGILEAITTIVPGISGTATFMILGYYYFILELFSNPFTIYLPFYLFGLIIGVYLVSFILNLLFKKYHQQL
;
A
#
# COMPACT_ATOMS: atom_id res chain seq x y z
N MET A 1 0.82 -20.85 -20.31
CA MET A 1 -0.02 -21.07 -19.11
C MET A 1 0.77 -20.98 -17.79
N LYS A 2 1.94 -21.65 -17.62
CA LYS A 2 2.74 -21.55 -16.36
C LYS A 2 3.10 -20.10 -15.98
N ASN A 3 3.56 -19.29 -16.93
CA ASN A 3 3.94 -17.89 -16.63
C ASN A 3 2.76 -17.00 -16.19
N THR A 4 1.54 -17.27 -16.67
CA THR A 4 0.35 -16.51 -16.27
C THR A 4 -0.03 -16.80 -14.83
N LEU A 5 -0.07 -18.06 -14.42
CA LEU A 5 -0.39 -18.45 -13.06
C LEU A 5 0.64 -17.91 -12.05
N ILE A 6 1.92 -18.02 -12.41
CA ILE A 6 3.01 -17.49 -11.57
C ILE A 6 2.85 -15.98 -11.35
N LEU A 7 2.50 -15.23 -12.39
CA LEU A 7 2.32 -13.79 -12.28
C LEU A 7 1.13 -13.41 -11.39
N ILE A 8 0.02 -14.15 -11.52
CA ILE A 8 -1.16 -13.98 -10.62
C ILE A 8 -0.81 -14.33 -9.18
N LEU A 9 -0.06 -15.41 -8.94
CA LEU A 9 0.41 -15.80 -7.61
C LEU A 9 1.35 -14.75 -6.99
N LYS A 10 2.28 -14.19 -7.78
CA LYS A 10 3.12 -13.07 -7.32
C LYS A 10 2.26 -11.87 -6.92
N GLY A 11 1.26 -11.52 -7.75
CA GLY A 11 0.30 -10.46 -7.43
C GLY A 11 -0.48 -10.76 -6.14
N PHE A 12 -0.94 -11.99 -5.96
CA PHE A 12 -1.63 -12.41 -4.75
C PHE A 12 -0.76 -12.26 -3.49
N MET A 13 0.48 -12.69 -3.53
CA MET A 13 1.42 -12.54 -2.41
C MET A 13 1.72 -11.07 -2.10
N ILE A 14 1.87 -10.23 -3.13
CA ILE A 14 2.04 -8.78 -2.98
C ILE A 14 0.80 -8.18 -2.30
N GLY A 15 -0.41 -8.57 -2.74
CA GLY A 15 -1.66 -8.09 -2.17
C GLY A 15 -1.84 -8.50 -0.70
N ILE A 16 -1.52 -9.74 -0.33
CA ILE A 16 -1.50 -10.18 1.08
C ILE A 16 -0.54 -9.33 1.90
N GLY A 17 0.67 -9.09 1.40
CA GLY A 17 1.66 -8.25 2.09
C GLY A 17 1.21 -6.80 2.27
N LYS A 18 0.29 -6.31 1.43
CA LYS A 18 -0.29 -4.96 1.58
C LYS A 18 -1.40 -4.87 2.64
N ILE A 19 -2.06 -5.96 2.94
CA ILE A 19 -3.14 -6.00 3.95
C ILE A 19 -2.53 -6.15 5.35
N ILE A 20 -1.45 -6.91 5.46
CA ILE A 20 -0.81 -7.21 6.74
C ILE A 20 0.05 -6.01 7.16
N PRO A 21 -0.23 -5.37 8.30
CA PRO A 21 0.60 -4.31 8.83
C PRO A 21 2.06 -4.77 9.06
N GLY A 22 3.00 -3.90 8.72
CA GLY A 22 4.44 -4.20 8.84
C GLY A 22 5.06 -4.92 7.64
N VAL A 23 4.26 -5.41 6.68
CA VAL A 23 4.75 -5.99 5.43
C VAL A 23 4.61 -4.97 4.30
N SER A 24 5.68 -4.75 3.54
CA SER A 24 5.65 -3.82 2.40
C SER A 24 5.37 -4.57 1.10
N GLY A 25 4.28 -4.23 0.43
CA GLY A 25 3.94 -4.79 -0.88
C GLY A 25 4.99 -4.47 -1.95
N SER A 26 5.59 -3.27 -1.92
CA SER A 26 6.69 -2.90 -2.84
C SER A 26 7.94 -3.74 -2.62
N LEU A 27 8.31 -4.04 -1.36
CA LEU A 27 9.40 -4.96 -1.05
C LEU A 27 9.13 -6.37 -1.62
N LEU A 28 7.90 -6.88 -1.49
CA LEU A 28 7.54 -8.15 -2.10
C LEU A 28 7.62 -8.10 -3.63
N ALA A 29 7.22 -6.99 -4.24
CA ALA A 29 7.36 -6.82 -5.69
C ALA A 29 8.83 -6.84 -6.13
N ILE A 30 9.74 -6.25 -5.34
CA ILE A 30 11.20 -6.30 -5.57
C ILE A 30 11.71 -7.74 -5.40
N ILE A 31 11.36 -8.43 -4.30
CA ILE A 31 11.77 -9.82 -4.03
C ILE A 31 11.31 -10.77 -5.16
N PHE A 32 10.11 -10.55 -5.68
CA PHE A 32 9.57 -11.35 -6.79
C PHE A 32 10.06 -10.91 -8.18
N ASN A 33 10.96 -9.92 -8.25
CA ASN A 33 11.49 -9.37 -9.51
C ASN A 33 10.38 -8.96 -10.49
N VAL A 34 9.37 -8.22 -10.00
CA VAL A 34 8.30 -7.65 -10.84
C VAL A 34 8.19 -6.13 -10.69
N TYR A 35 8.94 -5.54 -9.76
CA TYR A 35 8.85 -4.11 -9.45
C TYR A 35 9.29 -3.23 -10.64
N GLU A 36 10.49 -3.49 -11.19
CA GLU A 36 11.02 -2.75 -12.33
C GLU A 36 10.16 -2.93 -13.58
N ASP A 37 9.76 -4.19 -13.86
CA ASP A 37 8.83 -4.50 -14.95
C ASP A 37 7.51 -3.71 -14.82
N CYS A 38 6.97 -3.56 -13.59
CA CYS A 38 5.77 -2.78 -13.36
C CYS A 38 5.99 -1.29 -13.67
N LEU A 39 7.07 -0.69 -13.14
CA LEU A 39 7.39 0.72 -13.37
C LEU A 39 7.57 1.03 -14.85
N GLU A 40 8.33 0.20 -15.56
CA GLU A 40 8.57 0.38 -16.99
C GLU A 40 7.27 0.29 -17.80
N ARG A 41 6.46 -0.76 -17.54
CA ARG A 41 5.21 -0.98 -18.26
C ARG A 41 4.13 0.05 -17.97
N ILE A 42 4.06 0.57 -16.75
CA ILE A 42 3.14 1.66 -16.40
C ILE A 42 3.58 2.95 -17.08
N SER A 43 4.87 3.28 -17.01
CA SER A 43 5.41 4.52 -17.59
C SER A 43 5.28 4.56 -19.13
N HIS A 44 5.36 3.40 -19.77
CA HIS A 44 5.28 3.23 -21.21
C HIS A 44 4.04 2.42 -21.64
N ILE A 45 2.91 2.61 -20.95
CA ILE A 45 1.71 1.77 -21.14
C ILE A 45 1.20 1.78 -22.58
N PHE A 46 1.35 2.89 -23.29
CA PHE A 46 0.94 3.05 -24.69
C PHE A 46 1.94 2.44 -25.69
N HIS A 47 3.19 2.17 -25.29
CA HIS A 47 4.15 1.39 -26.06
C HIS A 47 3.87 -0.09 -25.79
N HIS A 48 3.59 -0.89 -26.80
CA HIS A 48 3.18 -2.29 -26.64
C HIS A 48 1.95 -2.47 -25.72
N PHE A 49 0.92 -1.66 -25.92
CA PHE A 49 -0.27 -1.56 -25.08
C PHE A 49 -0.85 -2.91 -24.66
N LYS A 50 -1.03 -3.84 -25.62
CA LYS A 50 -1.60 -5.18 -25.33
C LYS A 50 -0.76 -5.95 -24.32
N ASP A 51 0.54 -6.05 -24.53
CA ASP A 51 1.44 -6.83 -23.65
C ASP A 51 1.53 -6.23 -22.26
N ASN A 52 1.59 -4.88 -22.18
CA ASN A 52 1.64 -4.18 -20.92
C ASN A 52 0.35 -4.34 -20.12
N VAL A 53 -0.80 -4.16 -20.75
CA VAL A 53 -2.12 -4.35 -20.11
C VAL A 53 -2.32 -5.80 -19.68
N PHE A 54 -1.90 -6.79 -20.48
CA PHE A 54 -2.00 -8.19 -20.10
C PHE A 54 -1.10 -8.54 -18.91
N PHE A 55 0.11 -8.01 -18.85
CA PHE A 55 1.02 -8.22 -17.72
C PHE A 55 0.45 -7.60 -16.45
N LEU A 56 0.16 -6.28 -16.50
CA LEU A 56 -0.37 -5.53 -15.36
C LEU A 56 -1.73 -6.07 -14.91
N GLY A 57 -2.60 -6.45 -15.84
CA GLY A 57 -3.91 -7.02 -15.54
C GLY A 57 -3.83 -8.35 -14.78
N LYS A 58 -2.89 -9.24 -15.15
CA LYS A 58 -2.68 -10.52 -14.43
C LYS A 58 -2.16 -10.29 -13.02
N LEU A 59 -1.20 -9.37 -12.88
CA LEU A 59 -0.64 -9.02 -11.57
C LEU A 59 -1.71 -8.35 -10.68
N SER A 60 -2.44 -7.38 -11.24
CA SER A 60 -3.54 -6.68 -10.54
C SER A 60 -4.68 -7.61 -10.16
N LEU A 61 -5.00 -8.61 -10.98
CA LEU A 61 -5.99 -9.63 -10.65
C LEU A 61 -5.58 -10.40 -9.39
N GLY A 62 -4.31 -10.81 -9.30
CA GLY A 62 -3.79 -11.47 -8.11
C GLY A 62 -3.88 -10.58 -6.87
N ILE A 63 -3.47 -9.31 -6.97
CA ILE A 63 -3.56 -8.33 -5.90
C ILE A 63 -5.03 -8.13 -5.47
N PHE A 64 -5.93 -7.97 -6.40
CA PHE A 64 -7.35 -7.74 -6.13
C PHE A 64 -8.00 -8.94 -5.42
N VAL A 65 -7.73 -10.16 -5.86
CA VAL A 65 -8.20 -11.39 -5.20
C VAL A 65 -7.66 -11.48 -3.77
N ALA A 66 -6.38 -11.13 -3.56
CA ALA A 66 -5.78 -11.09 -2.23
C ALA A 66 -6.48 -10.06 -1.32
N PHE A 67 -6.79 -8.88 -1.83
CA PHE A 67 -7.54 -7.87 -1.08
C PHE A 67 -8.93 -8.35 -0.71
N LEU A 68 -9.68 -8.94 -1.65
CA LEU A 68 -11.03 -9.47 -1.37
C LEU A 68 -11.04 -10.55 -0.29
N LEU A 69 -10.16 -11.53 -0.41
CA LEU A 69 -10.09 -12.65 0.52
C LEU A 69 -9.45 -12.25 1.84
N GLY A 70 -8.33 -11.53 1.79
CA GLY A 70 -7.58 -11.12 2.95
C GLY A 70 -8.31 -10.10 3.80
N SER A 71 -9.00 -9.12 3.19
CA SER A 71 -9.81 -8.14 3.92
C SER A 71 -10.96 -8.80 4.66
N ARG A 72 -11.70 -9.71 4.01
CA ARG A 72 -12.77 -10.46 4.65
C ARG A 72 -12.28 -11.25 5.85
N LEU A 73 -11.15 -11.94 5.67
CA LEU A 73 -10.55 -12.72 6.75
C LEU A 73 -10.12 -11.83 7.91
N LEU A 74 -9.47 -10.71 7.61
CA LEU A 74 -8.98 -9.79 8.64
C LEU A 74 -10.13 -9.07 9.36
N VAL A 75 -11.17 -8.62 8.65
CA VAL A 75 -12.38 -8.05 9.27
C VAL A 75 -13.06 -9.08 10.18
N TYR A 76 -13.17 -10.33 9.74
CA TYR A 76 -13.71 -11.40 10.58
C TYR A 76 -12.92 -11.56 11.87
N PHE A 77 -11.60 -11.62 11.81
CA PHE A 77 -10.74 -11.74 12.99
C PHE A 77 -10.80 -10.49 13.88
N LEU A 78 -10.83 -9.31 13.32
CA LEU A 78 -10.97 -8.06 14.08
C LEU A 78 -12.30 -7.98 14.82
N ASN A 79 -13.39 -8.47 14.23
CA ASN A 79 -14.72 -8.44 14.85
C ASN A 79 -14.91 -9.52 15.92
N HIS A 80 -14.32 -10.73 15.74
CA HIS A 80 -14.55 -11.85 16.65
C HIS A 80 -13.40 -12.10 17.62
N TYR A 81 -12.17 -11.72 17.25
CA TYR A 81 -10.94 -12.03 17.99
C TYR A 81 -10.02 -10.79 18.07
N TYR A 82 -10.60 -9.63 18.33
CA TYR A 82 -9.90 -8.33 18.30
C TYR A 82 -8.55 -8.34 19.04
N PHE A 83 -8.56 -8.78 20.32
CA PHE A 83 -7.35 -8.78 21.14
C PHE A 83 -6.22 -9.64 20.55
N TYR A 84 -6.54 -10.86 20.14
CA TYR A 84 -5.53 -11.76 19.54
C TYR A 84 -5.04 -11.25 18.18
N THR A 85 -5.93 -10.66 17.41
CA THR A 85 -5.57 -10.07 16.11
C THR A 85 -4.65 -8.89 16.28
N MET A 86 -4.91 -8.02 17.26
CA MET A 86 -4.03 -6.89 17.58
C MET A 86 -2.66 -7.35 18.10
N LEU A 87 -2.61 -8.37 18.95
CA LEU A 87 -1.34 -8.97 19.39
C LEU A 87 -0.53 -9.53 18.22
N LEU A 88 -1.21 -10.22 17.28
CA LEU A 88 -0.56 -10.71 16.07
C LEU A 88 0.02 -9.58 15.23
N ILE A 89 -0.75 -8.51 14.99
CA ILE A 89 -0.32 -7.33 14.23
C ILE A 89 0.90 -6.68 14.90
N ILE A 90 0.84 -6.46 16.21
CA ILE A 90 1.97 -5.90 16.97
C ILE A 90 3.21 -6.80 16.85
N GLY A 91 3.03 -8.12 16.99
CA GLY A 91 4.11 -9.08 16.83
C GLY A 91 4.76 -9.05 15.45
N LEU A 92 3.96 -8.92 14.38
CA LEU A 92 4.45 -8.78 13.00
C LEU A 92 5.24 -7.48 12.81
N ILE A 93 4.75 -6.35 13.33
CA ILE A 93 5.44 -5.06 13.26
C ILE A 93 6.78 -5.13 14.01
N LEU A 94 6.78 -5.68 15.23
CA LEU A 94 8.01 -5.86 16.02
C LEU A 94 9.00 -6.81 15.32
N GLY A 95 8.49 -7.85 14.65
CA GLY A 95 9.31 -8.81 13.90
C GLY A 95 10.07 -8.20 12.71
N VAL A 96 9.58 -7.08 12.14
CA VAL A 96 10.24 -6.38 11.03
C VAL A 96 11.39 -5.49 11.52
N ILE A 97 11.35 -5.01 12.76
CA ILE A 97 12.35 -4.07 13.33
C ILE A 97 13.79 -4.57 13.21
N PRO A 98 14.13 -5.82 13.55
CA PRO A 98 15.52 -6.31 13.43
C PRO A 98 16.04 -6.28 11.98
N GLY A 99 15.15 -6.54 11.01
CA GLY A 99 15.49 -6.48 9.58
C GLY A 99 15.82 -5.06 9.13
N ILE A 100 14.99 -4.09 9.52
CA ILE A 100 15.19 -2.67 9.23
C ILE A 100 16.48 -2.17 9.91
N TYR A 101 16.68 -2.51 11.18
CA TYR A 101 17.87 -2.11 11.94
C TYR A 101 19.19 -2.56 11.28
N LYS A 102 19.22 -3.76 10.70
CA LYS A 102 20.40 -4.27 9.97
C LYS A 102 20.69 -3.50 8.68
N GLN A 103 19.66 -2.95 8.05
CA GLN A 103 19.77 -2.19 6.80
C GLN A 103 20.10 -0.71 7.03
N THR A 104 19.66 -0.15 8.16
CA THR A 104 19.93 1.24 8.54
C THR A 104 21.31 1.37 9.16
N LYS A 105 22.24 2.00 8.46
CA LYS A 105 23.53 2.42 9.01
C LYS A 105 23.35 3.76 9.73
N VAL A 106 22.84 3.73 10.97
CA VAL A 106 22.82 4.91 11.83
C VAL A 106 24.27 5.31 12.12
N LYS A 107 24.73 6.43 11.54
CA LYS A 107 26.13 6.89 11.66
C LYS A 107 26.26 8.18 12.48
N SER A 108 25.16 8.88 12.72
CA SER A 108 25.19 10.21 13.32
C SER A 108 24.04 10.41 14.30
N ILE A 109 24.28 11.30 15.28
CA ILE A 109 23.23 11.77 16.20
C ILE A 109 22.07 12.45 15.44
N LYS A 110 22.37 13.03 14.26
CA LYS A 110 21.35 13.62 13.37
C LYS A 110 20.36 12.56 12.85
N ASP A 111 20.82 11.35 12.60
CA ASP A 111 19.99 10.24 12.11
C ASP A 111 19.00 9.81 13.20
N ILE A 112 19.41 9.88 14.48
CA ILE A 112 18.55 9.60 15.64
C ILE A 112 17.46 10.69 15.74
N PHE A 113 17.81 11.97 15.58
CA PHE A 113 16.83 13.06 15.58
C PHE A 113 15.84 12.93 14.42
N LEU A 114 16.31 12.60 13.20
CA LEU A 114 15.47 12.32 12.05
C LEU A 114 14.49 11.15 12.28
N PHE A 115 14.89 10.16 13.06
CA PHE A 115 14.03 9.04 13.45
C PHE A 115 13.01 9.43 14.52
N LEU A 116 13.39 10.30 15.46
CA LEU A 116 12.50 10.74 16.55
C LEU A 116 11.44 11.74 16.09
N ILE A 117 11.71 12.55 15.07
CA ILE A 117 10.77 13.54 14.55
C ILE A 117 9.42 12.92 14.14
N PRO A 118 9.35 11.85 13.31
CA PRO A 118 8.09 11.21 12.96
C PRO A 118 7.36 10.63 14.17
N ILE A 119 8.07 10.04 15.12
CA ILE A 119 7.49 9.48 16.35
C ILE A 119 6.83 10.60 17.17
N PHE A 120 7.53 11.72 17.33
CA PHE A 120 7.02 12.88 18.07
C PHE A 120 5.82 13.52 17.35
N LEU A 121 5.85 13.61 16.03
CA LEU A 121 4.72 14.07 15.22
C LEU A 121 3.49 13.17 15.37
N ILE A 122 3.66 11.86 15.39
CA ILE A 122 2.56 10.90 15.61
C ILE A 122 1.97 11.14 17.00
N PHE A 123 2.81 11.29 18.04
CA PHE A 123 2.36 11.56 19.41
C PHE A 123 1.56 12.87 19.52
N ILE A 124 2.00 13.93 18.83
CA ILE A 124 1.28 15.22 18.80
C ILE A 124 -0.06 15.09 18.06
N LEU A 125 -0.08 14.35 16.96
CA LEU A 125 -1.30 14.14 16.16
C LEU A 125 -2.32 13.29 16.94
N GLU A 126 -1.86 12.27 17.65
CA GLU A 126 -2.70 11.38 18.44
C GLU A 126 -3.25 12.06 19.70
N SER A 127 -2.52 13.03 20.28
CA SER A 127 -2.98 13.80 21.45
C SER A 127 -4.09 14.80 21.12
N LYS A 128 -4.32 15.11 19.86
CA LYS A 128 -5.40 15.98 19.37
C LYS A 128 -6.61 15.19 18.93
N GLU A 129 -7.27 14.52 19.88
CA GLU A 129 -8.51 13.77 19.71
C GLU A 129 -8.42 12.54 18.80
N SER A 130 -8.94 11.42 19.32
CA SER A 130 -9.12 10.15 18.62
C SER A 130 -9.32 10.36 17.12
N THR A 131 -8.39 9.87 16.32
CA THR A 131 -8.57 9.77 14.87
C THR A 131 -9.88 9.05 14.64
N SER A 132 -10.95 9.83 14.47
CA SER A 132 -12.26 9.30 14.13
C SER A 132 -12.07 8.48 12.86
N GLN A 133 -12.35 7.19 12.96
CA GLN A 133 -12.31 6.32 11.80
C GLN A 133 -13.16 6.96 10.71
N PHE A 134 -12.58 7.11 9.53
CA PHE A 134 -13.29 7.69 8.40
C PHE A 134 -14.49 6.79 8.06
N MET A 135 -15.67 7.34 8.24
CA MET A 135 -16.94 6.73 7.83
C MET A 135 -17.47 7.54 6.66
N PRO A 136 -17.58 6.94 5.48
CA PRO A 136 -18.07 7.68 4.32
C PRO A 136 -19.55 8.03 4.45
N THR A 137 -19.88 9.25 4.03
CA THR A 137 -21.25 9.73 3.87
C THR A 137 -21.56 9.88 2.38
N ASN A 138 -22.84 10.09 2.04
CA ASN A 138 -23.25 10.34 0.66
C ASN A 138 -22.95 11.79 0.20
N GLU A 139 -22.09 12.51 0.89
CA GLU A 139 -21.69 13.86 0.54
C GLU A 139 -20.53 13.85 -0.46
N LEU A 140 -20.47 14.89 -1.28
CA LEU A 140 -19.38 15.06 -2.27
C LEU A 140 -17.99 15.07 -1.61
N SER A 141 -17.86 15.62 -0.43
CA SER A 141 -16.65 15.65 0.38
C SER A 141 -16.10 14.24 0.65
N SER A 142 -16.98 13.29 0.97
CA SER A 142 -16.61 11.89 1.18
C SER A 142 -16.11 11.22 -0.08
N PHE A 143 -16.75 11.44 -1.22
CA PHE A 143 -16.30 10.88 -2.51
C PHE A 143 -14.93 11.42 -2.92
N LEU A 144 -14.67 12.73 -2.73
CA LEU A 144 -13.37 13.32 -2.97
C LEU A 144 -12.29 12.75 -2.03
N THR A 145 -12.63 12.55 -0.76
CA THR A 145 -11.72 11.91 0.20
C THR A 145 -11.40 10.47 -0.21
N ILE A 146 -12.37 9.71 -0.71
CA ILE A 146 -12.17 8.33 -1.18
C ILE A 146 -11.23 8.29 -2.41
N VAL A 147 -11.41 9.22 -3.36
CA VAL A 147 -10.47 9.38 -4.48
C VAL A 147 -9.07 9.69 -3.98
N TRP A 148 -8.95 10.60 -3.00
CA TRP A 148 -7.66 10.92 -2.37
C TRP A 148 -7.02 9.71 -1.68
N ILE A 149 -7.80 8.89 -0.96
CA ILE A 149 -7.34 7.63 -0.35
C ILE A 149 -6.78 6.69 -1.43
N GLY A 150 -7.43 6.59 -2.58
CA GLY A 150 -6.93 5.82 -3.72
C GLY A 150 -5.60 6.35 -4.26
N ILE A 151 -5.43 7.66 -4.37
CA ILE A 151 -4.15 8.29 -4.78
C ILE A 151 -3.06 8.01 -3.75
N LEU A 152 -3.35 8.14 -2.46
CA LEU A 152 -2.41 7.80 -1.37
C LEU A 152 -2.00 6.34 -1.41
N GLU A 153 -2.93 5.42 -1.71
CA GLU A 153 -2.64 4.00 -1.90
C GLU A 153 -1.61 3.79 -3.02
N ALA A 154 -1.74 4.50 -4.14
CA ALA A 154 -0.78 4.44 -5.22
C ALA A 154 0.62 4.93 -4.79
N ILE A 155 0.68 6.06 -4.08
CA ILE A 155 1.94 6.62 -3.57
C ILE A 155 2.64 5.59 -2.67
N THR A 156 1.94 5.07 -1.68
CA THR A 156 2.50 4.11 -0.70
C THR A 156 2.83 2.75 -1.33
N THR A 157 2.20 2.43 -2.47
CA THR A 157 2.45 1.18 -3.19
C THR A 157 3.69 1.26 -4.06
N ILE A 158 3.89 2.40 -4.73
CA ILE A 158 4.93 2.55 -5.74
C ILE A 158 6.22 3.05 -5.11
N VAL A 159 6.14 3.97 -4.15
CA VAL A 159 7.34 4.51 -3.49
C VAL A 159 7.90 3.47 -2.50
N PRO A 160 9.12 2.93 -2.73
CA PRO A 160 9.73 1.98 -1.81
C PRO A 160 10.00 2.63 -0.45
N GLY A 161 9.82 1.84 0.63
CA GLY A 161 10.09 2.31 1.99
C GLY A 161 8.92 2.97 2.70
N ILE A 162 7.80 3.26 2.01
CA ILE A 162 6.58 3.75 2.64
C ILE A 162 5.65 2.55 2.92
N SER A 163 5.24 2.37 4.17
CA SER A 163 4.26 1.36 4.53
C SER A 163 2.84 1.91 4.35
N GLY A 164 2.10 1.42 3.36
CA GLY A 164 0.72 1.84 3.11
C GLY A 164 -0.19 1.59 4.30
N THR A 165 -0.15 0.39 4.87
CA THR A 165 -0.97 0.02 6.03
C THR A 165 -0.70 0.91 7.24
N ALA A 166 0.58 1.19 7.55
CA ALA A 166 0.94 2.10 8.64
C ALA A 166 0.42 3.53 8.36
N THR A 167 0.60 4.03 7.13
CA THR A 167 0.09 5.34 6.73
C THR A 167 -1.43 5.43 6.91
N PHE A 168 -2.18 4.42 6.45
CA PHE A 168 -3.64 4.41 6.59
C PHE A 168 -4.13 4.22 8.02
N MET A 169 -3.39 3.49 8.86
CA MET A 169 -3.67 3.42 10.30
C MET A 169 -3.55 4.78 10.96
N ILE A 170 -2.46 5.50 10.70
CA ILE A 170 -2.21 6.85 11.24
C ILE A 170 -3.29 7.84 10.78
N LEU A 171 -3.70 7.76 9.51
CA LEU A 171 -4.71 8.65 8.93
C LEU A 171 -6.16 8.25 9.25
N GLY A 172 -6.38 7.12 9.93
CA GLY A 172 -7.73 6.63 10.26
C GLY A 172 -8.49 6.00 9.09
N TYR A 173 -7.82 5.69 7.97
CA TYR A 173 -8.45 5.14 6.77
C TYR A 173 -8.37 3.61 6.65
N TYR A 174 -7.60 2.95 7.51
CA TYR A 174 -7.31 1.52 7.39
C TYR A 174 -8.56 0.64 7.45
N TYR A 175 -9.44 0.87 8.44
CA TYR A 175 -10.69 0.11 8.56
C TYR A 175 -11.61 0.33 7.36
N PHE A 176 -11.72 1.55 6.86
CA PHE A 176 -12.50 1.85 5.67
C PHE A 176 -12.00 1.04 4.46
N ILE A 177 -10.69 0.96 4.24
CA ILE A 177 -10.11 0.18 3.13
C ILE A 177 -10.41 -1.31 3.29
N LEU A 178 -10.27 -1.86 4.50
CA LEU A 178 -10.59 -3.26 4.77
C LEU A 178 -12.08 -3.55 4.49
N GLU A 179 -12.97 -2.68 4.95
CA GLU A 179 -14.41 -2.83 4.76
C GLU A 179 -14.78 -2.69 3.28
N LEU A 180 -14.17 -1.74 2.57
CA LEU A 180 -14.36 -1.53 1.14
C LEU A 180 -14.09 -2.80 0.32
N PHE A 181 -13.02 -3.54 0.64
CA PHE A 181 -12.68 -4.78 -0.05
C PHE A 181 -13.38 -6.01 0.53
N SER A 182 -13.84 -6.00 1.78
CA SER A 182 -14.66 -7.07 2.33
C SER A 182 -16.06 -7.08 1.72
N ASN A 183 -16.58 -5.89 1.39
CA ASN A 183 -17.88 -5.67 0.74
C ASN A 183 -17.72 -4.88 -0.58
N PRO A 184 -17.24 -5.49 -1.66
CA PRO A 184 -16.84 -4.77 -2.87
C PRO A 184 -18.00 -4.18 -3.69
N PHE A 185 -19.26 -4.56 -3.39
CA PHE A 185 -20.44 -4.06 -4.07
C PHE A 185 -20.95 -2.73 -3.50
N THR A 186 -20.05 -1.87 -3.06
CA THR A 186 -20.37 -0.53 -2.56
C THR A 186 -20.16 0.52 -3.66
N ILE A 187 -20.91 1.62 -3.57
CA ILE A 187 -20.73 2.77 -4.45
C ILE A 187 -19.33 3.40 -4.34
N TYR A 188 -18.61 3.16 -3.24
CA TYR A 188 -17.32 3.77 -2.94
C TYR A 188 -16.13 3.13 -3.68
N LEU A 189 -16.23 1.84 -4.03
CA LEU A 189 -15.14 1.13 -4.69
C LEU A 189 -14.73 1.73 -6.04
N PRO A 190 -15.65 2.13 -6.93
CA PRO A 190 -15.28 2.79 -8.19
C PRO A 190 -14.50 4.10 -7.98
N PHE A 191 -14.87 4.92 -7.00
CA PHE A 191 -14.16 6.17 -6.69
C PHE A 191 -12.75 5.91 -6.15
N TYR A 192 -12.60 4.92 -5.27
CA TYR A 192 -11.29 4.48 -4.80
C TYR A 192 -10.40 3.99 -5.93
N LEU A 193 -10.91 3.12 -6.80
CA LEU A 193 -10.18 2.59 -7.95
C LEU A 193 -9.81 3.70 -8.95
N PHE A 194 -10.69 4.67 -9.16
CA PHE A 194 -10.41 5.84 -9.98
C PHE A 194 -9.22 6.64 -9.42
N GLY A 195 -9.23 6.93 -8.11
CA GLY A 195 -8.11 7.58 -7.43
C GLY A 195 -6.81 6.77 -7.53
N LEU A 196 -6.90 5.45 -7.34
CA LEU A 196 -5.77 4.53 -7.44
C LEU A 196 -5.14 4.56 -8.85
N ILE A 197 -5.95 4.50 -9.90
CA ILE A 197 -5.47 4.53 -11.28
C ILE A 197 -4.75 5.85 -11.59
N ILE A 198 -5.36 6.98 -11.22
CA ILE A 198 -4.74 8.31 -11.40
C ILE A 198 -3.42 8.37 -10.62
N GLY A 199 -3.42 7.95 -9.36
CA GLY A 199 -2.23 7.96 -8.51
C GLY A 199 -1.12 7.08 -9.07
N VAL A 200 -1.42 5.86 -9.50
CA VAL A 200 -0.46 4.93 -10.11
C VAL A 200 0.19 5.56 -11.33
N TYR A 201 -0.58 6.18 -12.22
CA TYR A 201 -0.04 6.83 -13.41
C TYR A 201 0.86 8.01 -13.06
N LEU A 202 0.39 8.93 -12.21
CA LEU A 202 1.13 10.14 -11.83
C LEU A 202 2.43 9.80 -11.09
N VAL A 203 2.38 8.92 -10.10
CA VAL A 203 3.55 8.55 -9.30
C VAL A 203 4.58 7.80 -10.14
N SER A 204 4.15 6.87 -10.98
CA SER A 204 5.04 6.14 -11.88
C SER A 204 5.72 7.08 -12.88
N PHE A 205 4.97 8.05 -13.41
CA PHE A 205 5.53 9.06 -14.31
C PHE A 205 6.59 9.93 -13.62
N ILE A 206 6.28 10.43 -12.42
CA ILE A 206 7.21 11.26 -11.63
C ILE A 206 8.47 10.46 -11.27
N LEU A 207 8.32 9.23 -10.78
CA LEU A 207 9.47 8.38 -10.44
C LEU A 207 10.33 8.07 -11.65
N ASN A 208 9.73 7.75 -12.79
CA ASN A 208 10.48 7.49 -14.02
C ASN A 208 11.30 8.71 -14.46
N LEU A 209 10.73 9.93 -14.33
CA LEU A 209 11.49 11.18 -14.59
C LEU A 209 12.65 11.37 -13.60
N LEU A 210 12.42 11.07 -12.31
CA LEU A 210 13.46 11.17 -11.28
C LEU A 210 14.57 10.13 -11.50
N PHE A 211 14.22 8.88 -11.79
CA PHE A 211 15.23 7.84 -12.12
C PHE A 211 16.07 8.20 -13.34
N LYS A 212 15.46 8.71 -14.40
CA LYS A 212 16.21 9.16 -15.59
C LYS A 212 17.18 10.32 -15.28
N LYS A 213 16.79 11.23 -14.38
CA LYS A 213 17.60 12.42 -14.04
C LYS A 213 18.69 12.13 -13.01
N TYR A 214 18.47 11.19 -12.09
CA TYR A 214 19.33 10.93 -10.93
C TYR A 214 19.90 9.50 -10.88
N HIS A 215 20.01 8.83 -12.02
CA HIS A 215 20.45 7.43 -12.16
C HIS A 215 21.79 7.06 -11.47
N GLN A 216 22.53 8.03 -10.94
CA GLN A 216 23.80 7.81 -10.23
C GLN A 216 23.71 8.02 -8.72
N GLN A 217 22.57 8.44 -8.16
CA GLN A 217 22.45 8.82 -6.74
C GLN A 217 21.38 8.03 -5.96
N LEU A 218 20.64 7.16 -6.62
CA LEU A 218 19.62 6.27 -6.05
C LEU A 218 20.00 4.81 -6.24
#